data_fa7b6ba534794bf0666d67f35f87dd27
#
_entry.id   fa7b6ba534794bf0666d67f35f87dd27
#
_cell.length_a   1.000
_cell.length_b   1.000
_cell.length_c   1.000
_cell.angle_alpha   90.00
_cell.angle_beta   90.00
_cell.angle_gamma   90.00
#
_symmetry.space_group_name_H-M   'P 1'
#
loop_
_entity.id
_entity.type
_entity.pdbx_description
1 polymer ?
#
loop_
_entity_poly.entity_id
_entity_poly.type
_entity_poly.pdbx_seq_one_letter_code
_entity_poly.pdbx_strand_id
1 'polypeptide(L)'
;MKSEIEAKIEYQQLVGEVNPGGYRPVRFTRVKYKASPEPHLDIRQYQRGYDDKGEEAFYPTKTGFRFLECEFRRVIRGYTMVPETYVHPQMIKKAFPLLNQGQFESAVLQAFKIIETTIRDRIKASADEVGVSLLRRAFHPDKGPLTDTRLPRAEREAFSNYVAGAFGYYKNPCSHRDVDMDFVSAFGRIVVASDLLKVVEARSAILNNRRQRRH
;
A
#
# COMPACT_ATOMS: atom_id res chain seq x y z
N MET A 1 -21.07 -9.56 -38.67
CA MET A 1 -19.94 -9.16 -37.78
C MET A 1 -20.26 -9.22 -36.28
N LYS A 2 -21.40 -8.70 -35.76
CA LYS A 2 -21.79 -8.87 -34.35
C LYS A 2 -22.00 -10.34 -33.96
N SER A 3 -22.67 -11.16 -34.78
CA SER A 3 -22.97 -12.57 -34.51
C SER A 3 -21.73 -13.48 -34.42
N GLU A 4 -20.68 -13.20 -35.18
CA GLU A 4 -19.44 -14.00 -35.17
C GLU A 4 -18.59 -13.77 -33.93
N ILE A 5 -18.64 -12.56 -33.34
CA ILE A 5 -17.93 -12.24 -32.11
C ILE A 5 -18.67 -12.84 -30.90
N GLU A 6 -20.01 -12.76 -30.90
CA GLU A 6 -20.83 -13.34 -29.83
C GLU A 6 -20.71 -14.86 -29.76
N ALA A 7 -20.57 -15.53 -30.89
CA ALA A 7 -20.34 -16.98 -30.96
C ALA A 7 -19.02 -17.45 -30.35
N LYS A 8 -18.04 -16.54 -30.18
CA LYS A 8 -16.73 -16.80 -29.59
C LYS A 8 -16.67 -16.51 -28.08
N ILE A 9 -17.68 -15.86 -27.51
CA ILE A 9 -17.76 -15.53 -26.07
C ILE A 9 -18.36 -16.72 -25.33
N GLU A 10 -17.73 -17.14 -24.26
CA GLU A 10 -18.22 -18.14 -23.32
C GLU A 10 -19.15 -17.52 -22.29
N TYR A 11 -18.69 -16.41 -21.69
CA TYR A 11 -19.53 -15.56 -20.83
C TYR A 11 -19.04 -14.11 -20.86
N GLN A 12 -19.97 -13.20 -20.51
CA GLN A 12 -19.71 -11.78 -20.32
C GLN A 12 -20.42 -11.29 -19.06
N GLN A 13 -19.71 -10.56 -18.22
CA GLN A 13 -20.22 -10.04 -16.95
C GLN A 13 -19.82 -8.57 -16.77
N LEU A 14 -20.78 -7.70 -16.52
CA LEU A 14 -20.51 -6.34 -16.09
C LEU A 14 -19.92 -6.36 -14.66
N VAL A 15 -18.73 -5.82 -14.49
CA VAL A 15 -18.01 -5.79 -13.22
C VAL A 15 -18.17 -4.43 -12.52
N GLY A 16 -18.29 -3.36 -13.30
CA GLY A 16 -18.48 -2.01 -12.80
C GLY A 16 -18.74 -1.01 -13.91
N GLU A 17 -19.19 0.16 -13.51
CA GLU A 17 -19.51 1.25 -14.43
C GLU A 17 -19.12 2.60 -13.79
N VAL A 18 -18.54 3.50 -14.60
CA VAL A 18 -18.26 4.88 -14.21
C VAL A 18 -19.18 5.78 -15.01
N ASN A 19 -19.80 6.75 -14.31
CA ASN A 19 -20.80 7.67 -14.87
C ASN A 19 -22.00 6.95 -15.54
N PRO A 20 -22.71 6.06 -14.81
CA PRO A 20 -23.76 5.20 -15.39
C PRO A 20 -24.94 5.98 -15.97
N GLY A 21 -25.27 7.14 -15.41
CA GLY A 21 -26.34 8.03 -15.91
C GLY A 21 -25.89 9.02 -17.00
N GLY A 22 -24.60 9.03 -17.35
CA GLY A 22 -24.07 9.95 -18.33
C GLY A 22 -24.27 9.50 -19.77
N TYR A 23 -24.15 10.44 -20.71
CA TYR A 23 -24.27 10.17 -22.13
C TYR A 23 -23.19 9.17 -22.64
N ARG A 24 -22.01 9.14 -22.00
CA ARG A 24 -20.89 8.26 -22.35
C ARG A 24 -20.34 7.54 -21.10
N PRO A 25 -21.05 6.53 -20.58
CA PRO A 25 -20.53 5.74 -19.46
C PRO A 25 -19.34 4.89 -19.89
N VAL A 26 -18.45 4.59 -18.93
CA VAL A 26 -17.35 3.64 -19.11
C VAL A 26 -17.69 2.37 -18.35
N ARG A 27 -17.77 1.25 -19.05
CA ARG A 27 -18.07 -0.07 -18.50
C ARG A 27 -16.82 -0.92 -18.39
N PHE A 28 -16.73 -1.63 -17.28
CA PHE A 28 -15.74 -2.64 -16.98
C PHE A 28 -16.42 -3.99 -17.12
N THR A 29 -16.07 -4.73 -18.13
CA THR A 29 -16.73 -5.99 -18.45
C THR A 29 -15.70 -7.12 -18.44
N ARG A 30 -15.97 -8.16 -17.66
CA ARG A 30 -15.21 -9.41 -17.72
C ARG A 30 -15.73 -10.25 -18.87
N VAL A 31 -14.85 -10.60 -19.80
CA VAL A 31 -15.19 -11.38 -21.00
C VAL A 31 -14.31 -12.62 -21.08
N LYS A 32 -14.92 -13.80 -21.12
CA LYS A 32 -14.24 -15.07 -21.37
C LYS A 32 -14.52 -15.51 -22.79
N TYR A 33 -13.44 -15.70 -23.54
CA TYR A 33 -13.50 -16.25 -24.88
C TYR A 33 -13.23 -17.77 -24.85
N LYS A 34 -13.94 -18.53 -25.66
CA LYS A 34 -13.77 -20.00 -25.78
C LYS A 34 -12.34 -20.42 -26.13
N ALA A 35 -11.66 -19.60 -26.92
CA ALA A 35 -10.28 -19.85 -27.37
C ALA A 35 -9.20 -19.32 -26.44
N SER A 36 -9.57 -18.58 -25.37
CA SER A 36 -8.61 -18.03 -24.42
C SER A 36 -8.55 -18.85 -23.14
N PRO A 37 -7.38 -19.19 -22.60
CA PRO A 37 -7.27 -19.92 -21.34
C PRO A 37 -7.77 -19.09 -20.15
N GLU A 38 -7.73 -17.75 -20.25
CA GLU A 38 -8.09 -16.84 -19.17
C GLU A 38 -9.13 -15.80 -19.61
N PRO A 39 -9.91 -15.24 -18.66
CA PRO A 39 -10.81 -14.13 -18.95
C PRO A 39 -10.03 -12.84 -19.24
N HIS A 40 -10.67 -11.96 -19.98
CA HIS A 40 -10.19 -10.61 -20.27
C HIS A 40 -11.02 -9.59 -19.51
N LEU A 41 -10.41 -8.48 -19.15
CA LEU A 41 -11.10 -7.27 -18.73
C LEU A 41 -11.16 -6.29 -19.91
N ASP A 42 -12.38 -5.97 -20.34
CA ASP A 42 -12.66 -4.95 -21.36
C ASP A 42 -13.12 -3.69 -20.64
N ILE A 43 -12.37 -2.61 -20.78
CA ILE A 43 -12.69 -1.28 -20.23
C ILE A 43 -13.03 -0.42 -21.44
N ARG A 44 -14.32 -0.09 -21.60
CA ARG A 44 -14.79 0.56 -22.81
C ARG A 44 -15.78 1.66 -22.53
N GLN A 45 -15.66 2.75 -23.28
CA GLN A 45 -16.67 3.79 -23.34
C GLN A 45 -17.86 3.30 -24.15
N TYR A 46 -19.06 3.53 -23.62
CA TYR A 46 -20.31 3.26 -24.32
C TYR A 46 -20.98 4.58 -24.68
N GLN A 47 -21.82 4.54 -25.71
CA GLN A 47 -22.68 5.64 -26.11
C GLN A 47 -24.12 5.26 -25.86
N ARG A 48 -24.86 6.13 -25.22
CA ARG A 48 -26.30 5.99 -25.03
C ARG A 48 -27.03 6.15 -26.34
N GLY A 49 -28.02 5.31 -26.60
CA GLY A 49 -28.86 5.34 -27.79
C GLY A 49 -30.16 4.61 -27.53
N TYR A 50 -30.89 4.31 -28.60
CA TYR A 50 -32.12 3.54 -28.53
C TYR A 50 -32.01 2.31 -29.43
N ASP A 51 -32.61 1.21 -29.00
CA ASP A 51 -32.69 -0.02 -29.80
C ASP A 51 -33.82 0.03 -30.86
N ASP A 52 -33.98 -1.05 -31.62
CA ASP A 52 -34.99 -1.16 -32.66
C ASP A 52 -36.45 -1.12 -32.11
N LYS A 53 -36.62 -1.26 -30.78
CA LYS A 53 -37.91 -1.17 -30.07
C LYS A 53 -38.14 0.19 -29.46
N GLY A 54 -37.20 1.12 -29.56
CA GLY A 54 -37.24 2.44 -28.93
C GLY A 54 -36.86 2.43 -27.45
N GLU A 55 -36.34 1.31 -26.93
CA GLU A 55 -35.86 1.23 -25.55
C GLU A 55 -34.44 1.74 -25.46
N GLU A 56 -34.10 2.34 -24.29
CA GLU A 56 -32.77 2.83 -24.04
C GLU A 56 -31.74 1.72 -24.06
N ALA A 57 -30.68 1.89 -24.86
CA ALA A 57 -29.61 0.94 -25.02
C ALA A 57 -28.21 1.61 -25.01
N PHE A 58 -27.19 0.85 -24.64
CA PHE A 58 -25.82 1.32 -24.63
C PHE A 58 -24.97 0.56 -25.63
N TYR A 59 -24.35 1.29 -26.55
CA TYR A 59 -23.56 0.74 -27.63
C TYR A 59 -22.07 0.94 -27.37
N PRO A 60 -21.24 -0.11 -27.49
CA PRO A 60 -19.79 0.01 -27.30
C PRO A 60 -19.18 0.89 -28.37
N THR A 61 -18.36 1.83 -27.97
CA THR A 61 -17.58 2.69 -28.88
C THR A 61 -16.25 1.99 -29.23
N LYS A 62 -15.50 2.59 -30.17
CA LYS A 62 -14.12 2.15 -30.46
C LYS A 62 -13.13 2.53 -29.36
N THR A 63 -13.50 3.44 -28.46
CA THR A 63 -12.64 3.92 -27.37
C THR A 63 -12.69 2.94 -26.20
N GLY A 64 -11.58 2.24 -25.98
CA GLY A 64 -11.46 1.29 -24.88
C GLY A 64 -10.20 0.44 -24.99
N PHE A 65 -9.94 -0.28 -23.93
CA PHE A 65 -8.81 -1.18 -23.81
C PHE A 65 -9.28 -2.56 -23.38
N ARG A 66 -8.55 -3.60 -23.81
CA ARG A 66 -8.77 -4.97 -23.41
C ARG A 66 -7.46 -5.58 -22.96
N PHE A 67 -7.47 -6.20 -21.80
CA PHE A 67 -6.31 -6.85 -21.20
C PHE A 67 -6.68 -8.27 -20.80
N LEU A 68 -5.69 -9.16 -20.69
CA LEU A 68 -5.85 -10.36 -19.88
C LEU A 68 -6.10 -9.94 -18.43
N GLU A 69 -7.06 -10.57 -17.75
CA GLU A 69 -7.41 -10.17 -16.38
C GLU A 69 -6.21 -10.27 -15.43
N CYS A 70 -5.36 -11.29 -15.62
CA CYS A 70 -4.14 -11.46 -14.84
C CYS A 70 -3.14 -10.30 -15.05
N GLU A 71 -2.99 -9.79 -16.28
CA GLU A 71 -2.13 -8.64 -16.58
C GLU A 71 -2.69 -7.37 -15.96
N PHE A 72 -4.00 -7.13 -16.07
CA PHE A 72 -4.63 -5.98 -15.44
C PHE A 72 -4.51 -6.02 -13.91
N ARG A 73 -4.72 -7.20 -13.30
CA ARG A 73 -4.49 -7.39 -11.86
C ARG A 73 -3.05 -7.12 -11.47
N ARG A 74 -2.09 -7.48 -12.31
CA ARG A 74 -0.66 -7.22 -12.11
C ARG A 74 -0.37 -5.70 -12.14
N VAL A 75 -0.95 -4.98 -13.09
CA VAL A 75 -0.82 -3.52 -13.19
C VAL A 75 -1.50 -2.83 -12.02
N ILE A 76 -2.74 -3.22 -11.67
CA ILE A 76 -3.47 -2.60 -10.53
C ILE A 76 -2.82 -2.93 -9.19
N ARG A 77 -2.22 -4.09 -9.00
CA ARG A 77 -1.42 -4.38 -7.81
C ARG A 77 -0.27 -3.39 -7.61
N GLY A 78 0.23 -2.81 -8.69
CA GLY A 78 1.17 -1.70 -8.64
C GLY A 78 0.56 -0.34 -8.26
N TYR A 79 -0.74 -0.17 -8.43
CA TYR A 79 -1.50 1.02 -7.99
C TYR A 79 -2.28 0.66 -6.73
N THR A 80 -1.62 0.65 -5.60
CA THR A 80 -2.31 0.56 -4.33
C THR A 80 -3.21 1.77 -4.17
N MET A 81 -4.51 1.55 -4.22
CA MET A 81 -5.54 2.54 -3.86
C MET A 81 -5.60 2.70 -2.33
N VAL A 82 -4.44 2.84 -1.70
CA VAL A 82 -4.40 3.30 -0.32
C VAL A 82 -4.37 4.82 -0.42
N PRO A 83 -5.36 5.52 0.13
CA PRO A 83 -5.30 6.95 0.20
C PRO A 83 -3.96 7.35 0.81
N GLU A 84 -3.19 8.20 0.12
CA GLU A 84 -1.89 8.70 0.58
C GLU A 84 -1.96 9.28 1.99
N THR A 85 -3.16 9.68 2.42
CA THR A 85 -3.45 10.17 3.77
C THR A 85 -3.24 9.13 4.87
N TYR A 86 -3.32 7.83 4.57
CA TYR A 86 -3.14 6.77 5.59
C TYR A 86 -1.69 6.33 5.73
N VAL A 87 -0.88 6.50 4.70
CA VAL A 87 0.52 6.07 4.69
C VAL A 87 1.45 7.27 4.74
N HIS A 88 2.50 7.18 5.55
CA HIS A 88 3.48 8.26 5.69
C HIS A 88 4.15 8.58 4.34
N PRO A 89 4.32 9.86 3.94
CA PRO A 89 4.87 10.25 2.63
C PRO A 89 6.23 9.63 2.31
N GLN A 90 7.09 9.42 3.31
CA GLN A 90 8.37 8.75 3.08
C GLN A 90 8.24 7.29 2.66
N MET A 91 7.20 6.58 3.13
CA MET A 91 6.92 5.20 2.70
C MET A 91 6.46 5.18 1.24
N ILE A 92 5.58 6.10 0.86
CA ILE A 92 5.12 6.25 -0.53
C ILE A 92 6.31 6.54 -1.45
N LYS A 93 7.20 7.45 -1.04
CA LYS A 93 8.35 7.85 -1.85
C LYS A 93 9.43 6.77 -1.99
N LYS A 94 9.70 5.99 -0.93
CA LYS A 94 10.87 5.11 -0.87
C LYS A 94 10.56 3.62 -0.83
N ALA A 95 9.46 3.19 -0.23
CA ALA A 95 9.11 1.78 -0.11
C ALA A 95 8.12 1.32 -1.18
N PHE A 96 7.15 2.15 -1.54
CA PHE A 96 6.15 1.82 -2.56
C PHE A 96 6.71 1.54 -3.95
N PRO A 97 7.72 2.25 -4.48
CA PRO A 97 8.34 1.86 -5.76
C PRO A 97 8.82 0.41 -5.78
N LEU A 98 9.44 -0.05 -4.68
CA LEU A 98 9.89 -1.43 -4.53
C LEU A 98 8.71 -2.41 -4.41
N LEU A 99 7.70 -2.05 -3.62
CA LEU A 99 6.47 -2.82 -3.47
C LEU A 99 5.77 -3.03 -4.82
N ASN A 100 5.66 -1.98 -5.62
CA ASN A 100 5.01 -1.99 -6.93
C ASN A 100 5.79 -2.81 -7.97
N GLN A 101 7.11 -2.92 -7.81
CA GLN A 101 7.97 -3.78 -8.64
C GLN A 101 7.97 -5.25 -8.22
N GLY A 102 7.21 -5.61 -7.18
CA GLY A 102 7.20 -6.97 -6.64
C GLY A 102 8.40 -7.30 -5.75
N GLN A 103 9.23 -6.31 -5.41
CA GLN A 103 10.41 -6.45 -4.53
C GLN A 103 9.96 -6.34 -3.06
N PHE A 104 9.17 -7.29 -2.60
CA PHE A 104 8.43 -7.21 -1.34
C PHE A 104 9.34 -7.12 -0.12
N GLU A 105 10.37 -7.95 -0.04
CA GLU A 105 11.35 -7.91 1.05
C GLU A 105 12.11 -6.59 1.09
N SER A 106 12.59 -6.13 -0.05
CA SER A 106 13.29 -4.86 -0.19
C SER A 106 12.41 -3.69 0.23
N ALA A 107 11.12 -3.72 -0.11
CA ALA A 107 10.15 -2.70 0.28
C ALA A 107 9.98 -2.64 1.81
N VAL A 108 9.85 -3.80 2.47
CA VAL A 108 9.75 -3.91 3.94
C VAL A 108 11.04 -3.44 4.59
N LEU A 109 12.20 -3.92 4.14
CA LEU A 109 13.51 -3.46 4.63
C LEU A 109 13.65 -1.94 4.53
N GLN A 110 13.29 -1.37 3.39
CA GLN A 110 13.36 0.07 3.17
C GLN A 110 12.45 0.85 4.12
N ALA A 111 11.22 0.34 4.36
CA ALA A 111 10.28 0.97 5.29
C ALA A 111 10.85 1.02 6.73
N PHE A 112 11.37 -0.10 7.23
CA PHE A 112 11.94 -0.15 8.58
C PHE A 112 13.29 0.58 8.67
N LYS A 113 14.09 0.64 7.60
CA LYS A 113 15.31 1.45 7.53
C LYS A 113 15.01 2.94 7.70
N ILE A 114 13.91 3.44 7.13
CA ILE A 114 13.48 4.84 7.29
C ILE A 114 13.25 5.14 8.78
N ILE A 115 12.57 4.27 9.52
CA ILE A 115 12.33 4.46 10.95
C ILE A 115 13.65 4.47 11.73
N GLU A 116 14.51 3.49 11.45
CA GLU A 116 15.80 3.34 12.12
C GLU A 116 16.69 4.56 11.95
N THR A 117 16.82 5.05 10.72
CA THR A 117 17.59 6.27 10.44
C THR A 117 16.97 7.49 11.11
N THR A 118 15.64 7.64 11.06
CA THR A 118 14.94 8.74 11.71
C THR A 118 15.16 8.74 13.23
N ILE A 119 15.07 7.57 13.87
CA ILE A 119 15.31 7.43 15.32
C ILE A 119 16.76 7.80 15.65
N ARG A 120 17.73 7.25 14.91
CA ARG A 120 19.16 7.50 15.11
C ARG A 120 19.47 9.00 15.06
N ASP A 121 18.97 9.69 14.06
CA ASP A 121 19.18 11.13 13.89
C ASP A 121 18.54 11.94 15.03
N ARG A 122 17.35 11.55 15.46
CA ARG A 122 16.59 12.27 16.50
C ARG A 122 17.21 12.15 17.87
N ILE A 123 17.74 10.98 18.22
CA ILE A 123 18.40 10.76 19.51
C ILE A 123 19.90 11.02 19.49
N LYS A 124 20.45 11.39 18.31
CA LYS A 124 21.90 11.57 18.06
C LYS A 124 22.70 10.34 18.47
N ALA A 125 22.22 9.16 18.08
CA ALA A 125 22.93 7.91 18.29
C ALA A 125 24.07 7.75 17.28
N SER A 126 25.08 6.95 17.63
CA SER A 126 26.19 6.68 16.73
C SER A 126 25.77 5.82 15.53
N ALA A 127 26.55 5.81 14.46
CA ALA A 127 26.22 5.12 13.20
C ALA A 127 26.14 3.59 13.36
N ASP A 128 26.85 3.04 14.29
CA ASP A 128 26.89 1.62 14.64
C ASP A 128 25.74 1.15 15.50
N GLU A 129 24.99 2.08 16.11
CA GLU A 129 23.77 1.75 16.83
C GLU A 129 22.63 1.46 15.85
N VAL A 130 22.24 0.18 15.73
CA VAL A 130 21.27 -0.30 14.76
C VAL A 130 20.28 -1.29 15.39
N GLY A 131 19.17 -1.50 14.69
CA GLY A 131 18.22 -2.57 15.00
C GLY A 131 17.53 -2.42 16.34
N VAL A 132 17.22 -3.56 16.96
CA VAL A 132 16.43 -3.66 18.19
C VAL A 132 17.08 -2.94 19.37
N SER A 133 18.40 -2.92 19.46
CA SER A 133 19.14 -2.25 20.54
C SER A 133 18.93 -0.73 20.53
N LEU A 134 19.02 -0.11 19.34
CA LEU A 134 18.72 1.30 19.15
C LEU A 134 17.29 1.65 19.59
N LEU A 135 16.33 0.81 19.23
CA LEU A 135 14.92 1.02 19.55
C LEU A 135 14.65 0.89 21.06
N ARG A 136 15.21 -0.14 21.69
CA ARG A 136 15.10 -0.31 23.14
C ARG A 136 15.73 0.86 23.91
N ARG A 137 16.82 1.43 23.42
CA ARG A 137 17.42 2.65 23.97
C ARG A 137 16.50 3.85 23.76
N ALA A 138 15.99 4.04 22.54
CA ALA A 138 15.15 5.17 22.18
C ALA A 138 13.84 5.24 22.99
N PHE A 139 13.22 4.07 23.21
CA PHE A 139 11.93 3.91 23.88
C PHE A 139 12.03 3.20 25.22
N HIS A 140 13.19 3.24 25.89
CA HIS A 140 13.30 2.67 27.22
C HIS A 140 12.25 3.29 28.16
N PRO A 141 11.47 2.51 28.92
CA PRO A 141 10.30 3.02 29.65
C PRO A 141 10.59 4.20 30.58
N ASP A 142 11.77 4.21 31.22
CA ASP A 142 12.15 5.24 32.20
C ASP A 142 13.17 6.25 31.67
N LYS A 143 14.04 5.85 30.72
CA LYS A 143 15.19 6.65 30.28
C LYS A 143 15.19 6.98 28.79
N GLY A 144 14.25 6.41 28.02
CA GLY A 144 14.22 6.57 26.56
C GLY A 144 13.94 8.01 26.14
N PRO A 145 14.80 8.62 25.33
CA PRO A 145 14.60 10.00 24.88
C PRO A 145 13.31 10.21 24.07
N LEU A 146 12.78 9.16 23.43
CA LEU A 146 11.51 9.20 22.69
C LEU A 146 10.33 8.64 23.51
N THR A 147 10.52 8.34 24.78
CA THR A 147 9.46 7.84 25.64
C THR A 147 8.56 8.99 26.11
N ASP A 148 7.25 8.81 25.99
CA ASP A 148 6.28 9.75 26.55
C ASP A 148 6.08 9.48 28.04
N THR A 149 6.76 10.25 28.86
CA THR A 149 6.74 10.11 30.33
C THR A 149 5.40 10.50 30.98
N ARG A 150 4.43 11.03 30.21
CA ARG A 150 3.07 11.34 30.71
C ARG A 150 2.20 10.09 30.78
N LEU A 151 2.56 9.04 30.02
CA LEU A 151 1.85 7.78 30.02
C LEU A 151 2.22 6.92 31.24
N PRO A 152 1.30 6.07 31.71
CA PRO A 152 1.60 5.06 32.72
C PRO A 152 2.80 4.18 32.34
N ARG A 153 3.54 3.70 33.34
CA ARG A 153 4.75 2.88 33.08
C ARG A 153 4.45 1.64 32.26
N ALA A 154 3.34 0.96 32.53
CA ALA A 154 2.93 -0.23 31.80
C ALA A 154 2.71 0.03 30.28
N GLU A 155 2.13 1.18 29.92
CA GLU A 155 1.95 1.57 28.52
C GLU A 155 3.30 1.89 27.86
N ARG A 156 4.23 2.50 28.58
CA ARG A 156 5.59 2.78 28.09
C ARG A 156 6.37 1.50 27.84
N GLU A 157 6.25 0.50 28.71
CA GLU A 157 6.83 -0.83 28.56
C GLU A 157 6.21 -1.58 27.37
N ALA A 158 4.88 -1.58 27.27
CA ALA A 158 4.16 -2.19 26.17
C ALA A 158 4.58 -1.60 24.81
N PHE A 159 4.69 -0.28 24.72
CA PHE A 159 5.13 0.38 23.50
C PHE A 159 6.59 0.05 23.14
N SER A 160 7.50 0.06 24.13
CA SER A 160 8.91 -0.32 23.94
C SER A 160 9.04 -1.76 23.39
N ASN A 161 8.25 -2.69 23.95
CA ASN A 161 8.23 -4.08 23.51
C ASN A 161 7.61 -4.22 22.11
N TYR A 162 6.53 -3.48 21.81
CA TYR A 162 5.89 -3.48 20.50
C TYR A 162 6.86 -3.03 19.40
N VAL A 163 7.54 -1.89 19.59
CA VAL A 163 8.49 -1.37 18.59
C VAL A 163 9.65 -2.34 18.37
N ALA A 164 10.24 -2.85 19.46
CA ALA A 164 11.33 -3.81 19.40
C ALA A 164 10.89 -5.13 18.73
N GLY A 165 9.69 -5.60 19.07
CA GLY A 165 9.10 -6.81 18.47
C GLY A 165 8.78 -6.66 17.00
N ALA A 166 8.23 -5.51 16.57
CA ALA A 166 7.97 -5.23 15.17
C ALA A 166 9.25 -5.27 14.32
N PHE A 167 10.34 -4.69 14.81
CA PHE A 167 11.63 -4.77 14.13
C PHE A 167 12.18 -6.19 14.11
N GLY A 168 12.15 -6.90 15.22
CA GLY A 168 12.63 -8.27 15.32
C GLY A 168 11.84 -9.23 14.41
N TYR A 169 10.54 -9.05 14.33
CA TYR A 169 9.66 -9.95 13.57
C TYR A 169 9.55 -9.60 12.08
N TYR A 170 9.51 -8.32 11.71
CA TYR A 170 9.29 -7.92 10.32
C TYR A 170 10.59 -7.60 9.57
N LYS A 171 11.52 -6.85 10.18
CA LYS A 171 12.75 -6.42 9.51
C LYS A 171 13.83 -7.49 9.52
N ASN A 172 14.10 -8.10 10.68
CA ASN A 172 15.25 -9.00 10.82
C ASN A 172 15.21 -10.22 9.90
N PRO A 173 14.08 -10.92 9.70
CA PRO A 173 14.03 -12.02 8.76
C PRO A 173 14.44 -11.60 7.35
N CYS A 174 13.93 -10.48 6.85
CA CYS A 174 14.28 -9.93 5.53
C CYS A 174 15.75 -9.48 5.41
N SER A 175 16.46 -9.31 6.54
CA SER A 175 17.88 -8.95 6.55
C SER A 175 18.82 -10.15 6.54
N HIS A 176 18.33 -11.34 6.91
CA HIS A 176 19.17 -12.50 7.21
C HIS A 176 18.82 -13.76 6.43
N ARG A 177 17.69 -13.80 5.77
CA ARG A 177 17.23 -14.92 4.95
C ARG A 177 16.23 -14.48 3.92
N ASP A 178 16.03 -15.25 2.86
CA ASP A 178 14.95 -15.08 1.92
C ASP A 178 13.61 -15.35 2.63
N VAL A 179 12.66 -14.46 2.48
CA VAL A 179 11.32 -14.56 3.06
C VAL A 179 10.31 -14.62 1.92
N ASP A 180 9.68 -15.75 1.73
CA ASP A 180 8.57 -15.82 0.79
C ASP A 180 7.44 -14.92 1.30
N MET A 181 7.13 -13.87 0.52
CA MET A 181 6.21 -12.81 0.92
C MET A 181 5.39 -12.36 -0.27
N ASP A 182 4.08 -12.29 -0.07
CA ASP A 182 3.17 -11.71 -1.03
C ASP A 182 2.98 -10.19 -0.83
N PHE A 183 2.29 -9.58 -1.77
CA PHE A 183 1.96 -8.15 -1.74
C PHE A 183 1.20 -7.74 -0.46
N VAL A 184 0.19 -8.53 -0.05
CA VAL A 184 -0.67 -8.19 1.10
C VAL A 184 0.14 -8.19 2.39
N SER A 185 1.00 -9.19 2.56
CA SER A 185 1.91 -9.31 3.72
C SER A 185 2.92 -8.16 3.77
N ALA A 186 3.54 -7.84 2.63
CA ALA A 186 4.50 -6.73 2.54
C ALA A 186 3.82 -5.38 2.83
N PHE A 187 2.66 -5.16 2.22
CA PHE A 187 1.87 -3.95 2.42
C PHE A 187 1.47 -3.76 3.89
N GLY A 188 0.94 -4.80 4.54
CA GLY A 188 0.60 -4.76 5.97
C GLY A 188 1.78 -4.36 6.85
N ARG A 189 2.99 -4.88 6.57
CA ARG A 189 4.21 -4.52 7.28
C ARG A 189 4.63 -3.06 7.04
N ILE A 190 4.46 -2.54 5.83
CA ILE A 190 4.72 -1.13 5.52
C ILE A 190 3.73 -0.20 6.23
N VAL A 191 2.46 -0.60 6.38
CA VAL A 191 1.46 0.17 7.15
C VAL A 191 1.87 0.24 8.62
N VAL A 192 2.30 -0.85 9.23
CA VAL A 192 2.85 -0.85 10.59
C VAL A 192 4.08 0.07 10.70
N ALA A 193 5.00 -0.02 9.75
CA ALA A 193 6.17 0.86 9.71
C ALA A 193 5.78 2.34 9.58
N SER A 194 4.78 2.63 8.78
CA SER A 194 4.22 3.98 8.59
C SER A 194 3.66 4.56 9.90
N ASP A 195 2.88 3.77 10.63
CA ASP A 195 2.33 4.18 11.94
C ASP A 195 3.46 4.45 12.95
N LEU A 196 4.41 3.55 13.06
CA LEU A 196 5.58 3.73 13.93
C LEU A 196 6.37 5.01 13.59
N LEU A 197 6.55 5.32 12.30
CA LEU A 197 7.25 6.54 11.91
C LEU A 197 6.49 7.79 12.33
N LYS A 198 5.17 7.83 12.18
CA LYS A 198 4.33 8.95 12.65
C LYS A 198 4.47 9.15 14.16
N VAL A 199 4.50 8.08 14.94
CA VAL A 199 4.71 8.15 16.39
C VAL A 199 6.10 8.68 16.72
N VAL A 200 7.15 8.23 16.02
CA VAL A 200 8.53 8.73 16.20
C VAL A 200 8.61 10.23 15.94
N GLU A 201 8.00 10.70 14.87
CA GLU A 201 8.01 12.13 14.51
C GLU A 201 7.24 12.98 15.51
N ALA A 202 6.05 12.54 15.93
CA ALA A 202 5.25 13.23 16.93
C ALA A 202 6.00 13.38 18.28
N ARG A 203 6.65 12.30 18.73
CA ARG A 203 7.45 12.33 19.97
C ARG A 203 8.71 13.18 19.85
N SER A 204 9.31 13.22 18.68
CA SER A 204 10.47 14.08 18.39
C SER A 204 10.12 15.57 18.45
N ALA A 205 8.94 15.96 17.98
CA ALA A 205 8.46 17.34 18.07
C ALA A 205 8.30 17.80 19.53
N ILE A 206 7.79 16.92 20.40
CA ILE A 206 7.67 17.20 21.84
C ILE A 206 9.04 17.43 22.49
N LEU A 207 10.05 16.63 22.12
CA LEU A 207 11.42 16.80 22.61
C LEU A 207 12.03 18.14 22.21
N ASN A 208 11.86 18.55 20.97
CA ASN A 208 12.39 19.82 20.47
C ASN A 208 11.76 21.02 21.19
N ASN A 209 10.46 21.01 21.40
CA ASN A 209 9.74 22.05 22.14
C ASN A 209 10.18 22.13 23.59
N ARG A 210 10.51 21.03 24.27
CA ARG A 210 11.04 21.02 25.64
C ARG A 210 12.46 21.58 25.70
N ARG A 211 13.29 21.37 24.70
CA ARG A 211 14.65 21.94 24.64
C ARG A 211 14.62 23.45 24.43
N GLN A 212 13.75 23.96 23.55
CA GLN A 212 13.59 25.40 23.31
C GLN A 212 13.08 26.17 24.52
N ARG A 213 12.26 25.55 25.38
CA ARG A 213 11.76 26.19 26.63
C ARG A 213 12.75 26.21 27.78
N ARG A 214 13.91 25.56 27.64
CA ARG A 214 14.98 25.50 28.67
C ARG A 214 16.16 26.43 28.35
N HIS A 215 16.12 27.09 27.21
CA HIS A 215 17.00 28.15 26.76
C HIS A 215 16.24 29.47 26.69
#